data_66d8adbc6cf9d671b40885a122526ceb
#
_entry.id   66d8adbc6cf9d671b40885a122526ceb
#
_cell.length_a   1.000
_cell.length_b   1.000
_cell.length_c   1.000
_cell.angle_alpha   90.00
_cell.angle_beta   90.00
_cell.angle_gamma   90.00
#
_symmetry.space_group_name_H-M   'P 1'
#
loop_
_entity.id
_entity.type
_entity.pdbx_description
1 polymer ?
#
loop_
_entity_poly.entity_id
_entity_poly.type
_entity_poly.pdbx_seq_one_letter_code
_entity_poly.pdbx_strand_id
1 'polypeptide(L)'
;IMDWSKTHCFRRLGICWGAQALLYHFHGIAKHRMNDKKFGIFNHRVEENTSRLMKGFTDNFPMPVSRYTENLRKEIEASGSIMVLADSAEAGPGMVRDSINGDLFILNHLEYDADTLAAEYNRDAEAGLATAIPANYYPDNDPGNTPVNYWRPFAFLLITNWIHDLYQDTPFDLTALGRS
;
A
#
# COMPACT_ATOMS: atom_id res chain seq x y z
N ILE A 1 -9.66 -18.18 -6.17
CA ILE A 1 -8.35 -17.58 -6.54
C ILE A 1 -7.45 -17.47 -5.33
N MET A 2 -7.90 -16.89 -4.19
CA MET A 2 -7.03 -16.72 -3.00
C MET A 2 -6.46 -18.04 -2.48
N ASP A 3 -7.30 -19.07 -2.29
CA ASP A 3 -6.79 -20.38 -1.84
C ASP A 3 -5.87 -21.05 -2.87
N TRP A 4 -6.18 -20.92 -4.16
CA TRP A 4 -5.30 -21.38 -5.23
C TRP A 4 -3.92 -20.72 -5.15
N SER A 5 -3.85 -19.43 -4.83
CA SER A 5 -2.59 -18.69 -4.73
C SER A 5 -1.66 -19.20 -3.62
N LYS A 6 -2.18 -19.89 -2.60
CA LYS A 6 -1.35 -20.49 -1.53
C LYS A 6 -0.34 -21.51 -2.05
N THR A 7 -0.71 -22.23 -3.09
CA THR A 7 0.09 -23.33 -3.64
C THR A 7 0.68 -23.05 -5.02
N HIS A 8 0.26 -21.96 -5.68
CA HIS A 8 0.65 -21.63 -7.05
C HIS A 8 1.38 -20.28 -7.18
N CYS A 9 1.44 -19.49 -6.13
CA CYS A 9 2.19 -18.23 -6.12
C CYS A 9 3.25 -18.27 -5.02
N PHE A 10 4.46 -17.87 -5.35
CA PHE A 10 5.55 -17.79 -4.37
C PHE A 10 5.29 -16.72 -3.32
N ARG A 11 4.81 -15.54 -3.76
CA ARG A 11 4.37 -14.42 -2.92
C ARG A 11 3.21 -13.69 -3.57
N ARG A 12 2.46 -12.99 -2.74
CA ARG A 12 1.30 -12.18 -3.15
C ARG A 12 1.57 -10.71 -2.83
N LEU A 13 1.05 -9.85 -3.69
CA LEU A 13 0.98 -8.43 -3.45
C LEU A 13 -0.49 -8.00 -3.52
N GLY A 14 -0.99 -7.36 -2.48
CA GLY A 14 -2.32 -6.78 -2.44
C GLY A 14 -2.24 -5.26 -2.33
N ILE A 15 -3.16 -4.55 -3.00
CA ILE A 15 -3.27 -3.09 -2.91
C ILE A 15 -4.67 -2.73 -2.47
N CYS A 16 -4.78 -1.78 -1.53
CA CYS A 16 -6.02 -1.22 -0.99
C CYS A 16 -7.02 -2.29 -0.59
N TRP A 17 -8.19 -2.35 -1.24
CA TRP A 17 -9.21 -3.36 -0.95
C TRP A 17 -8.67 -4.79 -1.13
N GLY A 18 -7.83 -5.02 -2.13
CA GLY A 18 -7.17 -6.32 -2.35
C GLY A 18 -6.26 -6.70 -1.17
N ALA A 19 -5.51 -5.75 -0.63
CA ALA A 19 -4.70 -5.96 0.57
C ALA A 19 -5.57 -6.32 1.78
N GLN A 20 -6.66 -5.58 2.00
CA GLN A 20 -7.61 -5.85 3.10
C GLN A 20 -8.28 -7.23 2.95
N ALA A 21 -8.63 -7.63 1.72
CA ALA A 21 -9.23 -8.93 1.45
C ALA A 21 -8.24 -10.08 1.73
N LEU A 22 -6.98 -9.93 1.35
CA LEU A 22 -5.93 -10.92 1.63
C LEU A 22 -5.61 -11.00 3.12
N LEU A 23 -5.52 -9.86 3.83
CA LEU A 23 -5.31 -9.82 5.28
C LEU A 23 -6.44 -10.54 6.03
N TYR A 24 -7.69 -10.31 5.62
CA TYR A 24 -8.81 -11.01 6.21
C TYR A 24 -8.79 -12.52 5.91
N HIS A 25 -8.59 -12.86 4.64
CA HIS A 25 -8.67 -14.27 4.18
C HIS A 25 -7.56 -15.14 4.78
N PHE A 26 -6.32 -14.62 4.86
CA PHE A 26 -5.17 -15.42 5.30
C PHE A 26 -4.83 -15.27 6.78
N HIS A 27 -5.18 -14.14 7.38
CA HIS A 27 -4.74 -13.79 8.74
C HIS A 27 -5.89 -13.44 9.68
N GLY A 28 -7.15 -13.43 9.20
CA GLY A 28 -8.31 -13.10 10.02
C GLY A 28 -8.37 -11.62 10.45
N ILE A 29 -7.50 -10.75 9.90
CA ILE A 29 -7.46 -9.33 10.27
C ILE A 29 -8.59 -8.60 9.57
N ALA A 30 -9.57 -8.14 10.35
CA ALA A 30 -10.76 -7.49 9.84
C ALA A 30 -10.48 -6.05 9.33
N LYS A 31 -11.31 -5.61 8.40
CA LYS A 31 -11.41 -4.19 8.05
C LYS A 31 -12.56 -3.55 8.79
N HIS A 32 -12.35 -2.32 9.23
CA HIS A 32 -13.34 -1.52 9.97
C HIS A 32 -13.78 -0.33 9.14
N ARG A 33 -15.07 -0.01 9.16
CA ARG A 33 -15.60 1.17 8.49
C ARG A 33 -15.23 2.43 9.29
N MET A 34 -14.73 3.44 8.60
CA MET A 34 -14.51 4.78 9.15
C MET A 34 -15.76 5.64 8.99
N ASN A 35 -15.88 6.65 9.84
CA ASN A 35 -16.98 7.64 9.73
C ASN A 35 -16.83 8.48 8.46
N ASP A 36 -15.60 8.91 8.17
CA ASP A 36 -15.28 9.75 7.03
C ASP A 36 -14.29 9.06 6.09
N LYS A 37 -14.35 9.41 4.81
CA LYS A 37 -13.37 8.99 3.80
C LYS A 37 -12.00 9.54 4.18
N LYS A 38 -11.01 8.67 4.31
CA LYS A 38 -9.63 9.10 4.35
C LYS A 38 -9.19 9.35 2.90
N PHE A 39 -8.96 10.63 2.56
CA PHE A 39 -8.81 11.05 1.18
C PHE A 39 -7.75 12.15 1.03
N GLY A 40 -6.68 11.87 0.30
CA GLY A 40 -5.57 12.82 0.11
C GLY A 40 -4.20 12.15 0.12
N ILE A 41 -3.16 12.97 0.32
CA ILE A 41 -1.77 12.53 0.44
C ILE A 41 -1.35 12.62 1.92
N PHE A 42 -0.89 11.50 2.47
CA PHE A 42 -0.48 11.43 3.87
C PHE A 42 0.97 10.95 3.98
N ASN A 43 1.72 11.55 4.90
CA ASN A 43 3.07 11.11 5.21
C ASN A 43 3.03 9.82 6.04
N HIS A 44 3.84 8.86 5.64
CA HIS A 44 4.04 7.59 6.31
C HIS A 44 5.48 7.51 6.79
N ARG A 45 5.67 7.16 8.04
CA ARG A 45 6.98 6.90 8.63
C ARG A 45 7.35 5.45 8.40
N VAL A 46 8.60 5.21 8.01
CA VAL A 46 9.16 3.86 7.94
C VAL A 46 9.32 3.33 9.37
N GLU A 47 8.67 2.20 9.66
CA GLU A 47 8.73 1.53 10.97
C GLU A 47 9.77 0.42 11.00
N GLU A 48 10.04 -0.21 9.84
CA GLU A 48 10.99 -1.32 9.72
C GLU A 48 12.04 -1.01 8.65
N ASN A 49 13.05 -0.25 9.03
CA ASN A 49 14.12 0.21 8.14
C ASN A 49 15.13 -0.89 7.75
N THR A 50 15.14 -2.03 8.43
CA THR A 50 15.99 -3.18 8.11
C THR A 50 15.37 -4.05 7.01
N SER A 51 14.09 -3.86 6.72
CA SER A 51 13.40 -4.59 5.64
C SER A 51 13.99 -4.25 4.27
N ARG A 52 14.30 -5.28 3.47
CA ARG A 52 14.73 -5.11 2.08
C ARG A 52 13.73 -4.30 1.25
N LEU A 53 12.45 -4.38 1.57
CA LEU A 53 11.39 -3.62 0.89
C LEU A 53 11.50 -2.11 1.11
N MET A 54 12.03 -1.69 2.25
CA MET A 54 12.16 -0.28 2.60
C MET A 54 13.55 0.31 2.25
N LYS A 55 14.40 -0.46 1.58
CA LYS A 55 15.74 -0.01 1.18
C LYS A 55 15.66 1.22 0.27
N GLY A 56 16.34 2.30 0.66
CA GLY A 56 16.39 3.56 -0.09
C GLY A 56 15.20 4.50 0.15
N PHE A 57 14.21 4.10 0.95
CA PHE A 57 13.18 5.02 1.41
C PHE A 57 13.77 6.06 2.36
N THR A 58 13.21 7.26 2.34
CA THR A 58 13.41 8.26 3.38
C THR A 58 12.63 7.85 4.64
N ASP A 59 13.01 8.38 5.80
CA ASP A 59 12.33 8.06 7.08
C ASP A 59 10.82 8.34 7.02
N ASN A 60 10.42 9.34 6.24
CA ASN A 60 9.04 9.67 5.95
C ASN A 60 8.85 9.84 4.44
N PHE A 61 7.74 9.37 3.92
CA PHE A 61 7.40 9.49 2.51
C PHE A 61 5.89 9.65 2.31
N PRO A 62 5.46 10.36 1.26
CA PRO A 62 4.06 10.59 0.96
C PRO A 62 3.43 9.36 0.29
N MET A 63 2.17 9.10 0.62
CA MET A 63 1.37 8.06 -0.03
C MET A 63 -0.07 8.53 -0.24
N PRO A 64 -0.63 8.39 -1.46
CA PRO A 64 -2.06 8.62 -1.71
C PRO A 64 -2.94 7.66 -0.93
N VAL A 65 -4.04 8.16 -0.41
CA VAL A 65 -5.04 7.41 0.34
C VAL A 65 -6.43 7.78 -0.17
N SER A 66 -7.24 6.77 -0.48
CA SER A 66 -8.66 6.93 -0.84
C SER A 66 -9.44 5.72 -0.34
N ARG A 67 -9.97 5.79 0.87
CA ARG A 67 -10.69 4.65 1.47
C ARG A 67 -11.68 5.04 2.55
N TYR A 68 -12.72 4.22 2.71
CA TYR A 68 -13.73 4.29 3.78
C TYR A 68 -13.52 3.22 4.86
N THR A 69 -12.46 2.41 4.72
CA THR A 69 -12.19 1.30 5.65
C THR A 69 -10.71 1.29 6.05
N GLU A 70 -10.42 0.77 7.23
CA GLU A 70 -9.08 0.62 7.77
C GLU A 70 -8.88 -0.76 8.42
N ASN A 71 -7.61 -1.18 8.50
CA ASN A 71 -7.19 -2.27 9.38
C ASN A 71 -6.52 -1.65 10.61
N LEU A 72 -6.98 -2.03 11.78
CA LEU A 72 -6.46 -1.44 13.02
C LEU A 72 -5.06 -1.98 13.32
N ARG A 73 -4.12 -1.08 13.60
CA ARG A 73 -2.73 -1.42 13.93
C ARG A 73 -2.66 -2.48 15.05
N LYS A 74 -3.45 -2.33 16.11
CA LYS A 74 -3.51 -3.30 17.22
C LYS A 74 -3.89 -4.72 16.79
N GLU A 75 -4.74 -4.88 15.77
CA GLU A 75 -5.15 -6.20 15.27
C GLU A 75 -4.07 -6.79 14.35
N ILE A 76 -3.40 -5.94 13.58
CA ILE A 76 -2.22 -6.32 12.78
C ILE A 76 -1.12 -6.86 13.69
N GLU A 77 -0.75 -6.10 14.72
CA GLU A 77 0.29 -6.50 15.68
C GLU A 77 -0.10 -7.75 16.50
N ALA A 78 -1.37 -7.87 16.88
CA ALA A 78 -1.88 -9.04 17.60
C ALA A 78 -1.83 -10.34 16.79
N SER A 79 -1.77 -10.27 15.45
CA SER A 79 -1.64 -11.46 14.60
C SER A 79 -0.30 -12.18 14.79
N GLY A 80 0.74 -11.47 15.24
CA GLY A 80 2.08 -12.00 15.49
C GLY A 80 2.87 -12.37 14.23
N SER A 81 2.22 -12.40 13.06
CA SER A 81 2.84 -12.75 11.78
C SER A 81 2.93 -11.59 10.79
N ILE A 82 2.22 -10.51 11.04
CA ILE A 82 2.22 -9.34 10.15
C ILE A 82 3.02 -8.21 10.79
N MET A 83 4.02 -7.75 10.04
CA MET A 83 4.91 -6.65 10.41
C MET A 83 4.45 -5.36 9.74
N VAL A 84 4.37 -4.26 10.49
CA VAL A 84 4.11 -2.92 9.93
C VAL A 84 5.41 -2.38 9.35
N LEU A 85 5.42 -2.10 8.04
CA LEU A 85 6.59 -1.52 7.35
C LEU A 85 6.54 0.00 7.35
N ALA A 86 5.36 0.57 7.21
CA ALA A 86 5.15 2.02 7.22
C ALA A 86 3.78 2.37 7.80
N ASP A 87 3.76 3.42 8.63
CA ASP A 87 2.58 3.88 9.36
C ASP A 87 2.43 5.41 9.28
N SER A 88 1.21 5.88 9.33
CA SER A 88 0.88 7.31 9.34
C SER A 88 0.09 7.66 10.58
N ALA A 89 0.49 8.72 11.28
CA ALA A 89 -0.27 9.23 12.42
C ALA A 89 -1.71 9.64 12.05
N GLU A 90 -1.93 10.04 10.79
CA GLU A 90 -3.23 10.50 10.29
C GLU A 90 -4.01 9.41 9.56
N ALA A 91 -3.30 8.53 8.82
CA ALA A 91 -3.94 7.53 7.96
C ALA A 91 -3.76 6.09 8.47
N GLY A 92 -3.03 5.87 9.57
CA GLY A 92 -2.76 4.54 10.09
C GLY A 92 -1.82 3.72 9.21
N PRO A 93 -1.77 2.39 9.39
CA PRO A 93 -0.87 1.52 8.64
C PRO A 93 -1.04 1.68 7.13
N GLY A 94 0.07 1.94 6.45
CA GLY A 94 0.10 2.12 4.99
C GLY A 94 0.64 0.92 4.25
N MET A 95 1.63 0.24 4.82
CA MET A 95 2.22 -0.98 4.27
C MET A 95 2.53 -1.97 5.37
N VAL A 96 2.17 -3.23 5.14
CA VAL A 96 2.46 -4.32 6.06
C VAL A 96 2.95 -5.55 5.30
N ARG A 97 3.71 -6.42 5.95
CA ARG A 97 4.29 -7.63 5.36
C ARG A 97 4.00 -8.85 6.21
N ASP A 98 3.65 -9.96 5.60
CA ASP A 98 3.70 -11.27 6.24
C ASP A 98 5.17 -11.67 6.44
N SER A 99 5.59 -11.82 7.69
CA SER A 99 6.96 -12.18 8.06
C SER A 99 7.29 -13.66 7.79
N ILE A 100 6.27 -14.49 7.59
CA ILE A 100 6.42 -15.93 7.32
C ILE A 100 6.48 -16.19 5.82
N ASN A 101 5.48 -15.73 5.06
CA ASN A 101 5.36 -16.01 3.63
C ASN A 101 5.95 -14.90 2.75
N GLY A 102 6.21 -13.72 3.31
CA GLY A 102 6.75 -12.57 2.60
C GLY A 102 5.74 -11.82 1.71
N ASP A 103 4.45 -12.09 1.88
CA ASP A 103 3.41 -11.35 1.17
C ASP A 103 3.42 -9.87 1.55
N LEU A 104 3.16 -9.00 0.57
CA LEU A 104 3.13 -7.56 0.76
C LEU A 104 1.71 -7.03 0.62
N PHE A 105 1.28 -6.24 1.59
CA PHE A 105 -0.04 -5.61 1.62
C PHE A 105 0.15 -4.09 1.69
N ILE A 106 -0.20 -3.40 0.62
CA ILE A 106 -0.19 -1.94 0.52
C ILE A 106 -1.63 -1.48 0.76
N LEU A 107 -1.90 -0.87 1.91
CA LEU A 107 -3.25 -0.47 2.31
C LEU A 107 -3.71 0.84 1.66
N ASN A 108 -2.80 1.53 0.99
CA ASN A 108 -2.98 2.81 0.30
C ASN A 108 -2.55 2.68 -1.18
N HIS A 109 -2.25 3.80 -1.88
CA HIS A 109 -2.14 3.82 -3.34
C HIS A 109 -0.86 4.50 -3.85
N LEU A 110 0.30 3.84 -3.78
CA LEU A 110 1.52 4.38 -4.41
C LEU A 110 1.45 4.38 -5.95
N GLU A 111 0.60 3.54 -6.52
CA GLU A 111 0.43 3.39 -7.98
C GLU A 111 -0.38 4.52 -8.64
N TYR A 112 -1.01 5.39 -7.87
CA TYR A 112 -1.85 6.46 -8.42
C TYR A 112 -1.05 7.46 -9.27
N ASP A 113 -1.63 7.85 -10.40
CA ASP A 113 -1.16 8.98 -11.19
C ASP A 113 -1.49 10.32 -10.53
N ALA A 114 -0.88 11.40 -11.05
CA ALA A 114 -1.02 12.73 -10.46
C ALA A 114 -2.48 13.20 -10.36
N ASP A 115 -3.31 12.85 -11.32
CA ASP A 115 -4.69 13.29 -11.47
C ASP A 115 -5.74 12.32 -10.91
N THR A 116 -5.33 11.14 -10.40
CA THR A 116 -6.27 10.09 -9.96
C THR A 116 -7.21 10.57 -8.84
N LEU A 117 -6.68 11.23 -7.80
CA LEU A 117 -7.51 11.75 -6.73
C LEU A 117 -8.40 12.92 -7.19
N ALA A 118 -7.93 13.73 -8.16
CA ALA A 118 -8.73 14.79 -8.77
C ALA A 118 -9.93 14.21 -9.54
N ALA A 119 -9.69 13.14 -10.31
CA ALA A 119 -10.76 12.44 -11.02
C ALA A 119 -11.79 11.83 -10.07
N GLU A 120 -11.35 11.24 -8.96
CA GLU A 120 -12.26 10.74 -7.92
C GLU A 120 -13.08 11.88 -7.28
N TYR A 121 -12.42 12.98 -6.93
CA TYR A 121 -13.07 14.15 -6.34
C TYR A 121 -14.15 14.74 -7.25
N ASN A 122 -13.80 14.97 -8.52
CA ASN A 122 -14.71 15.54 -9.51
C ASN A 122 -15.92 14.61 -9.76
N ARG A 123 -15.67 13.31 -9.93
CA ARG A 123 -16.74 12.31 -10.08
C ARG A 123 -17.72 12.34 -8.91
N ASP A 124 -17.20 12.34 -7.67
CA ASP A 124 -18.02 12.31 -6.48
C ASP A 124 -18.80 13.63 -6.30
N ALA A 125 -18.18 14.78 -6.62
CA ALA A 125 -18.83 16.09 -6.61
C ALA A 125 -19.95 16.21 -7.68
N GLU A 126 -19.68 15.74 -8.89
CA GLU A 126 -20.67 15.71 -10.00
C GLU A 126 -21.85 14.79 -9.67
N ALA A 127 -21.62 13.72 -8.94
CA ALA A 127 -22.68 12.84 -8.42
C ALA A 127 -23.45 13.42 -7.24
N GLY A 128 -23.14 14.64 -6.78
CA GLY A 128 -23.78 15.30 -5.64
C GLY A 128 -23.44 14.68 -4.30
N LEU A 129 -22.36 13.91 -4.22
CA LEU A 129 -21.90 13.35 -2.95
C LEU A 129 -21.15 14.41 -2.14
N ALA A 130 -21.36 14.39 -0.82
CA ALA A 130 -20.59 15.22 0.11
C ALA A 130 -19.15 14.68 0.17
N THR A 131 -18.29 15.15 -0.72
CA THR A 131 -16.88 14.77 -0.76
C THR A 131 -16.00 15.96 -0.37
N ALA A 132 -15.05 15.72 0.53
CA ALA A 132 -14.05 16.73 0.88
C ALA A 132 -12.97 16.82 -0.21
N ILE A 133 -12.37 18.00 -0.34
CA ILE A 133 -11.17 18.19 -1.15
C ILE A 133 -10.08 17.23 -0.62
N PRO A 134 -9.35 16.51 -1.50
CA PRO A 134 -8.27 15.63 -1.06
C PRO A 134 -7.21 16.41 -0.26
N ALA A 135 -6.95 15.98 0.97
CA ALA A 135 -6.00 16.65 1.86
C ALA A 135 -4.57 16.60 1.29
N ASN A 136 -3.83 17.70 1.43
CA ASN A 136 -2.41 17.80 1.02
C ASN A 136 -2.14 17.42 -0.45
N TYR A 137 -3.11 17.57 -1.32
CA TYR A 137 -3.03 17.11 -2.70
C TYR A 137 -2.87 18.24 -3.71
N TYR A 138 -3.74 19.24 -3.64
CA TYR A 138 -3.62 20.39 -4.52
C TYR A 138 -2.63 21.42 -3.95
N PRO A 139 -1.77 22.05 -4.79
CA PRO A 139 -1.02 23.21 -4.35
C PRO A 139 -1.96 24.28 -3.78
N ASP A 140 -1.57 24.91 -2.68
CA ASP A 140 -2.34 25.92 -1.95
C ASP A 140 -3.76 25.48 -1.54
N ASN A 141 -4.00 24.17 -1.54
CA ASN A 141 -5.32 23.58 -1.26
C ASN A 141 -6.43 24.04 -2.24
N ASP A 142 -6.04 24.48 -3.44
CA ASP A 142 -6.96 24.98 -4.47
C ASP A 142 -7.16 23.94 -5.58
N PRO A 143 -8.39 23.40 -5.76
CA PRO A 143 -8.69 22.46 -6.84
C PRO A 143 -8.49 23.00 -8.26
N GLY A 144 -8.34 24.32 -8.42
CA GLY A 144 -7.98 24.96 -9.69
C GLY A 144 -6.50 24.77 -10.08
N ASN A 145 -5.66 24.37 -9.12
CA ASN A 145 -4.25 24.12 -9.38
C ASN A 145 -3.98 22.70 -9.85
N THR A 146 -2.99 22.52 -10.70
CA THR A 146 -2.60 21.19 -11.19
C THR A 146 -1.91 20.41 -10.09
N PRO A 147 -2.35 19.17 -9.77
CA PRO A 147 -1.71 18.32 -8.77
C PRO A 147 -0.29 17.92 -9.20
N VAL A 148 0.59 17.76 -8.21
CA VAL A 148 1.99 17.35 -8.44
C VAL A 148 2.22 15.98 -7.83
N ASN A 149 2.68 15.02 -8.64
CA ASN A 149 3.03 13.68 -8.18
C ASN A 149 4.44 13.65 -7.60
N TYR A 150 4.56 13.62 -6.28
CA TYR A 150 5.83 13.51 -5.54
C TYR A 150 5.97 12.17 -4.80
N TRP A 151 5.02 11.24 -4.95
CA TRP A 151 5.07 9.88 -4.39
C TRP A 151 5.56 8.84 -5.41
N ARG A 152 5.57 9.13 -6.72
CA ARG A 152 5.96 8.21 -7.79
C ARG A 152 7.35 7.57 -7.60
N PRO A 153 8.39 8.29 -7.14
CA PRO A 153 9.70 7.68 -6.89
C PRO A 153 9.62 6.52 -5.89
N PHE A 154 8.78 6.64 -4.86
CA PHE A 154 8.58 5.60 -3.84
C PHE A 154 7.82 4.39 -4.39
N ALA A 155 6.90 4.59 -5.34
CA ALA A 155 6.23 3.50 -6.05
C ALA A 155 7.25 2.65 -6.82
N PHE A 156 8.09 3.28 -7.63
CA PHE A 156 9.14 2.58 -8.39
C PHE A 156 10.13 1.88 -7.46
N LEU A 157 10.55 2.54 -6.40
CA LEU A 157 11.48 1.99 -5.42
C LEU A 157 10.88 0.75 -4.74
N LEU A 158 9.63 0.82 -4.29
CA LEU A 158 8.95 -0.31 -3.65
C LEU A 158 8.84 -1.51 -4.59
N ILE A 159 8.38 -1.31 -5.81
CA ILE A 159 8.23 -2.40 -6.79
C ILE A 159 9.59 -2.99 -7.16
N THR A 160 10.62 -2.17 -7.34
CA THR A 160 11.98 -2.64 -7.59
C THR A 160 12.51 -3.46 -6.43
N ASN A 161 12.33 -2.99 -5.19
CA ASN A 161 12.73 -3.72 -3.99
C ASN A 161 11.95 -5.03 -3.84
N TRP A 162 10.65 -5.03 -4.14
CA TRP A 162 9.82 -6.23 -4.08
C TRP A 162 10.23 -7.28 -5.11
N ILE A 163 10.51 -6.87 -6.36
CA ILE A 163 11.04 -7.78 -7.40
C ILE A 163 12.41 -8.34 -6.99
N HIS A 164 13.28 -7.49 -6.43
CA HIS A 164 14.57 -7.93 -5.91
C HIS A 164 14.42 -8.94 -4.76
N ASP A 165 13.51 -8.67 -3.82
CA ASP A 165 13.22 -9.57 -2.68
C ASP A 165 12.67 -10.92 -3.17
N LEU A 166 11.80 -10.93 -4.18
CA LEU A 166 11.35 -12.15 -4.86
C LEU A 166 12.49 -12.92 -5.47
N TYR A 167 13.35 -12.22 -6.23
CA TYR A 167 14.48 -12.85 -6.92
C TYR A 167 15.48 -13.49 -5.94
N GLN A 168 15.76 -12.83 -4.82
CA GLN A 168 16.68 -13.33 -3.80
C GLN A 168 16.15 -14.58 -3.07
N ASP A 169 14.86 -14.66 -2.85
CA ASP A 169 14.26 -15.72 -2.02
C ASP A 169 13.62 -16.84 -2.86
N THR A 170 13.39 -16.64 -4.17
CA THR A 170 12.82 -17.69 -5.03
C THR A 170 13.85 -18.81 -5.23
N PRO A 171 13.52 -20.06 -4.87
CA PRO A 171 14.39 -21.20 -5.14
C PRO A 171 14.63 -21.35 -6.63
N PHE A 172 15.88 -21.32 -7.05
CA PHE A 172 16.25 -21.45 -8.44
C PHE A 172 17.43 -22.41 -8.61
N ASP A 173 17.26 -23.42 -9.45
CA ASP A 173 18.33 -24.36 -9.80
C ASP A 173 19.08 -23.87 -11.03
N LEU A 174 20.27 -23.31 -10.82
CA LEU A 174 21.14 -22.84 -11.90
C LEU A 174 21.58 -23.98 -12.86
N THR A 175 21.55 -25.23 -12.42
CA THR A 175 21.92 -26.37 -13.26
C THR A 175 20.85 -26.71 -14.30
N ALA A 176 19.61 -26.25 -14.07
CA ALA A 176 18.49 -26.40 -15.00
C ALA A 176 18.54 -25.39 -16.17
N LEU A 177 19.43 -24.38 -16.12
CA LEU A 177 19.70 -23.51 -17.26
C LEU A 177 20.44 -24.35 -18.33
N GLY A 178 19.77 -24.59 -19.45
CA GLY A 178 20.42 -25.24 -20.59
C GLY A 178 21.67 -24.46 -20.99
N ARG A 179 22.80 -25.15 -21.03
CA ARG A 179 24.00 -24.59 -21.64
C ARG A 179 23.75 -24.58 -23.15
N SER A 180 23.42 -23.41 -23.69
CA SER A 180 23.37 -23.16 -25.13
C SER A 180 24.77 -23.22 -25.72
#